data_61300a0d3b98039e131f6db342716745
#
_entry.id   61300a0d3b98039e131f6db342716745
#
_cell.length_a   1.000
_cell.length_b   1.000
_cell.length_c   1.000
_cell.angle_alpha   90.00
_cell.angle_beta   90.00
_cell.angle_gamma   90.00
#
_symmetry.space_group_name_H-M   'P 1'
#
loop_
_entity.id
_entity.type
_entity.pdbx_description
1 polymer ?
#
loop_
_entity_poly.entity_id
_entity_poly.type
_entity_poly.pdbx_seq_one_letter_code
_entity_poly.pdbx_strand_id
1 'polypeptide(L)'
;VGAGEGHSCALESGGQVRGWGDNSQGQLGDGTATDRLRPVAVSNPGGTANLTDVAEVSAGGYFSCARLANGKARCWGSNFFGQLGDGTTVNRLRPVAVSNMSGTGALQEVAKVSAGRWHTCARLTNGQARCWGDNEDGQLGDGTTVDRLRPVAVSNATGGNALQNVRKVSAGTWHTCAQLSSGQARCW
;
A
#
# COMPACT_ATOMS: atom_id res chain seq x y z
N VAL A 1 -8.81 11.31 -2.57
CA VAL A 1 -9.17 11.09 -1.16
C VAL A 1 -9.19 9.59 -0.91
N GLY A 2 -8.61 9.15 0.18
CA GLY A 2 -8.69 7.79 0.71
C GLY A 2 -9.29 7.83 2.11
N ALA A 3 -10.17 6.88 2.42
CA ALA A 3 -10.75 6.70 3.75
C ALA A 3 -10.32 5.33 4.30
N GLY A 4 -9.70 5.32 5.46
CA GLY A 4 -9.39 4.13 6.26
C GLY A 4 -10.46 3.88 7.31
N GLU A 5 -10.20 3.00 8.30
CA GLU A 5 -11.18 2.69 9.36
C GLU A 5 -11.38 3.86 10.31
N GLY A 6 -10.33 4.59 10.68
CA GLY A 6 -10.41 5.71 11.63
C GLY A 6 -9.74 6.99 11.12
N HIS A 7 -9.19 7.00 9.91
CA HIS A 7 -8.47 8.13 9.37
C HIS A 7 -8.82 8.38 7.90
N SER A 8 -8.49 9.55 7.44
CA SER A 8 -8.65 9.95 6.04
C SER A 8 -7.37 10.60 5.53
N CYS A 9 -7.10 10.48 4.24
CA CYS A 9 -6.03 11.21 3.57
C CYS A 9 -6.50 11.78 2.24
N ALA A 10 -5.98 12.95 1.89
CA ALA A 10 -6.26 13.64 0.64
C ALA A 10 -4.96 14.04 -0.04
N LEU A 11 -4.93 13.83 -1.36
CA LEU A 11 -3.89 14.34 -2.24
C LEU A 11 -4.29 15.74 -2.73
N GLU A 12 -3.41 16.72 -2.51
CA GLU A 12 -3.53 18.08 -3.01
C GLU A 12 -3.03 18.21 -4.45
N SER A 13 -3.48 19.21 -5.18
CA SER A 13 -3.09 19.47 -6.58
C SER A 13 -1.58 19.64 -6.77
N GLY A 14 -0.86 20.06 -5.71
CA GLY A 14 0.60 20.19 -5.69
C GLY A 14 1.37 18.90 -5.39
N GLY A 15 0.71 17.73 -5.34
CA GLY A 15 1.37 16.46 -5.05
C GLY A 15 1.74 16.27 -3.57
N GLN A 16 1.17 17.06 -2.67
CA GLN A 16 1.28 16.89 -1.21
C GLN A 16 0.11 16.10 -0.67
N VAL A 17 0.28 15.45 0.49
CA VAL A 17 -0.76 14.66 1.15
C VAL A 17 -1.10 15.27 2.50
N ARG A 18 -2.39 15.33 2.80
CA ARG A 18 -2.95 15.66 4.12
C ARG A 18 -3.62 14.46 4.72
N GLY A 19 -3.45 14.27 6.04
CA GLY A 19 -4.12 13.24 6.82
C GLY A 19 -4.84 13.85 8.03
N TRP A 20 -5.92 13.21 8.47
CA TRP A 20 -6.66 13.56 9.69
C TRP A 20 -7.40 12.33 10.24
N GLY A 21 -7.79 12.39 11.51
CA GLY A 21 -8.45 11.31 12.26
C GLY A 21 -7.49 10.61 13.20
N ASP A 22 -7.69 9.31 13.40
CA ASP A 22 -6.87 8.44 14.24
C ASP A 22 -5.42 8.37 13.74
N ASN A 23 -4.48 8.47 14.67
CA ASN A 23 -3.05 8.39 14.43
C ASN A 23 -2.32 7.48 15.42
N SER A 24 -3.04 6.65 16.15
CA SER A 24 -2.48 5.77 17.21
C SER A 24 -1.36 4.85 16.72
N GLN A 25 -1.34 4.52 15.44
CA GLN A 25 -0.31 3.70 14.79
C GLN A 25 0.62 4.52 13.86
N GLY A 26 0.44 5.85 13.78
CA GLY A 26 1.19 6.72 12.87
C GLY A 26 0.63 6.77 11.44
N GLN A 27 -0.63 6.39 11.24
CA GLN A 27 -1.28 6.31 9.92
C GLN A 27 -1.45 7.65 9.22
N LEU A 28 -1.27 8.77 9.92
CA LEU A 28 -1.25 10.11 9.31
C LEU A 28 0.13 10.48 8.76
N GLY A 29 1.21 9.80 9.17
CA GLY A 29 2.54 9.99 8.61
C GLY A 29 3.20 11.34 8.94
N ASP A 30 2.71 12.06 9.97
CA ASP A 30 3.23 13.37 10.40
C ASP A 30 4.44 13.27 11.33
N GLY A 31 4.89 12.04 11.64
CA GLY A 31 6.00 11.76 12.54
C GLY A 31 5.58 11.62 14.00
N THR A 32 4.29 11.60 14.28
CA THR A 32 3.71 11.44 15.62
C THR A 32 2.73 10.27 15.67
N ALA A 33 2.26 9.92 16.86
CA ALA A 33 1.14 9.00 17.09
C ALA A 33 -0.04 9.73 17.74
N THR A 34 -0.22 11.03 17.45
CA THR A 34 -1.28 11.87 18.02
C THR A 34 -2.37 12.10 16.99
N ASP A 35 -3.62 11.81 17.37
CA ASP A 35 -4.79 12.03 16.53
C ASP A 35 -4.91 13.49 16.09
N ARG A 36 -5.42 13.69 14.88
CA ARG A 36 -5.59 15.03 14.32
C ARG A 36 -7.04 15.30 13.94
N LEU A 37 -7.62 16.26 14.59
CA LEU A 37 -8.99 16.72 14.28
C LEU A 37 -9.06 17.61 13.04
N ARG A 38 -7.90 18.01 12.49
CA ARG A 38 -7.77 18.83 11.27
C ARG A 38 -6.68 18.26 10.37
N PRO A 39 -6.75 18.48 9.04
CA PRO A 39 -5.74 17.98 8.12
C PRO A 39 -4.32 18.45 8.46
N VAL A 40 -3.39 17.53 8.63
CA VAL A 40 -1.95 17.78 8.80
C VAL A 40 -1.17 17.26 7.60
N ALA A 41 -0.01 17.84 7.33
CA ALA A 41 0.84 17.39 6.24
C ALA A 41 1.52 16.05 6.59
N VAL A 42 1.56 15.14 5.64
CA VAL A 42 2.41 13.95 5.71
C VAL A 42 3.87 14.38 5.57
N SER A 43 4.73 13.95 6.48
CA SER A 43 6.17 14.25 6.44
C SER A 43 6.89 13.46 5.35
N ASN A 44 8.03 13.99 4.89
CA ASN A 44 8.97 13.17 4.14
C ASN A 44 9.65 12.11 5.07
N PRO A 45 10.35 11.11 4.52
CA PRO A 45 11.01 10.07 5.33
C PRO A 45 11.98 10.61 6.39
N GLY A 46 12.66 11.72 6.09
CA GLY A 46 13.60 12.38 7.01
C GLY A 46 12.94 13.25 8.06
N GLY A 47 11.64 13.55 7.94
CA GLY A 47 10.90 14.42 8.86
C GLY A 47 11.27 15.91 8.79
N THR A 48 11.98 16.31 7.77
CA THR A 48 12.49 17.69 7.60
C THR A 48 11.62 18.57 6.71
N ALA A 49 10.70 17.96 5.96
CA ALA A 49 9.79 18.62 5.02
C ALA A 49 8.54 17.77 4.81
N ASN A 50 7.58 18.27 4.03
CA ASN A 50 6.41 17.52 3.61
C ASN A 50 6.78 16.48 2.52
N LEU A 51 6.01 15.39 2.45
CA LEU A 51 6.06 14.45 1.34
C LEU A 51 5.54 15.15 0.07
N THR A 52 6.30 15.08 -1.01
CA THR A 52 5.98 15.68 -2.31
C THR A 52 5.96 14.64 -3.42
N ASP A 53 5.60 15.06 -4.63
CA ASP A 53 5.57 14.21 -5.83
C ASP A 53 4.64 12.99 -5.71
N VAL A 54 3.63 13.07 -4.87
CA VAL A 54 2.62 12.03 -4.74
C VAL A 54 1.63 12.14 -5.89
N ALA A 55 1.37 11.02 -6.55
CA ALA A 55 0.42 10.92 -7.65
C ALA A 55 -0.84 10.13 -7.28
N GLU A 56 -0.80 9.36 -6.18
CA GLU A 56 -1.95 8.62 -5.65
C GLU A 56 -1.75 8.34 -4.17
N VAL A 57 -2.86 8.33 -3.40
CA VAL A 57 -2.89 7.92 -2.00
C VAL A 57 -4.00 6.89 -1.79
N SER A 58 -3.75 5.91 -0.92
CA SER A 58 -4.70 4.89 -0.50
C SER A 58 -4.60 4.71 1.02
N ALA A 59 -5.73 4.79 1.71
CA ALA A 59 -5.83 4.53 3.14
C ALA A 59 -6.33 3.10 3.37
N GLY A 60 -5.65 2.36 4.21
CA GLY A 60 -6.03 1.02 4.69
C GLY A 60 -6.70 1.08 6.06
N GLY A 61 -6.69 -0.03 6.82
CA GLY A 61 -7.26 -0.04 8.18
C GLY A 61 -6.58 1.00 9.06
N TYR A 62 -5.35 0.75 9.43
CA TYR A 62 -4.53 1.62 10.31
C TYR A 62 -3.20 2.01 9.66
N PHE A 63 -3.15 2.11 8.37
CA PHE A 63 -1.95 2.50 7.61
C PHE A 63 -2.35 3.22 6.34
N SER A 64 -1.40 3.88 5.72
CA SER A 64 -1.59 4.58 4.46
C SER A 64 -0.47 4.27 3.50
N CYS A 65 -0.76 4.30 2.21
CA CYS A 65 0.21 4.15 1.14
C CYS A 65 0.07 5.26 0.10
N ALA A 66 1.18 5.64 -0.50
CA ALA A 66 1.25 6.59 -1.60
C ALA A 66 2.06 6.03 -2.76
N ARG A 67 1.62 6.26 -3.98
CA ARG A 67 2.42 6.13 -5.20
C ARG A 67 3.00 7.49 -5.56
N LEU A 68 4.29 7.52 -5.77
CA LEU A 68 4.99 8.72 -6.23
C LEU A 68 4.95 8.82 -7.76
N ALA A 69 5.12 10.03 -8.29
CA ALA A 69 5.16 10.28 -9.73
C ALA A 69 6.27 9.50 -10.46
N ASN A 70 7.37 9.19 -9.75
CA ASN A 70 8.48 8.39 -10.28
C ASN A 70 8.23 6.87 -10.25
N GLY A 71 7.01 6.41 -9.99
CA GLY A 71 6.64 5.00 -9.98
C GLY A 71 7.11 4.20 -8.75
N LYS A 72 7.56 4.85 -7.68
CA LYS A 72 7.85 4.21 -6.40
C LYS A 72 6.65 4.27 -5.47
N ALA A 73 6.60 3.37 -4.48
CA ALA A 73 5.58 3.38 -3.44
C ALA A 73 6.20 3.65 -2.06
N ARG A 74 5.44 4.33 -1.21
CA ARG A 74 5.73 4.55 0.20
C ARG A 74 4.52 4.22 1.04
N CYS A 75 4.74 3.59 2.21
CA CYS A 75 3.66 3.30 3.15
C CYS A 75 4.07 3.75 4.57
N TRP A 76 3.09 3.97 5.45
CA TRP A 76 3.30 4.39 6.84
C TRP A 76 2.09 4.00 7.70
N GLY A 77 2.26 3.94 9.02
CA GLY A 77 1.26 3.48 9.98
C GLY A 77 1.59 2.10 10.53
N SER A 78 0.55 1.32 10.80
CA SER A 78 0.61 -0.04 11.32
C SER A 78 1.35 -0.99 10.38
N ASN A 79 2.15 -1.90 10.95
CA ASN A 79 2.96 -2.87 10.19
C ASN A 79 3.03 -4.27 10.82
N PHE A 80 2.09 -4.64 11.68
CA PHE A 80 2.12 -5.91 12.42
C PHE A 80 2.21 -7.15 11.52
N PHE A 81 1.61 -7.08 10.33
CA PHE A 81 1.61 -8.15 9.32
C PHE A 81 2.57 -7.87 8.14
N GLY A 82 3.39 -6.81 8.22
CA GLY A 82 4.25 -6.42 7.12
C GLY A 82 3.53 -5.63 6.00
N GLN A 83 2.35 -5.07 6.27
CA GLN A 83 1.51 -4.36 5.28
C GLN A 83 2.17 -3.10 4.69
N LEU A 84 3.25 -2.59 5.29
CA LEU A 84 4.04 -1.50 4.72
C LEU A 84 5.04 -1.99 3.65
N GLY A 85 5.35 -3.30 3.62
CA GLY A 85 6.20 -3.90 2.60
C GLY A 85 7.68 -3.50 2.68
N ASP A 86 8.14 -2.99 3.82
CA ASP A 86 9.53 -2.57 4.03
C ASP A 86 10.47 -3.70 4.49
N GLY A 87 9.95 -4.93 4.61
CA GLY A 87 10.67 -6.11 5.06
C GLY A 87 10.70 -6.26 6.58
N THR A 88 9.94 -5.48 7.32
CA THR A 88 9.84 -5.51 8.78
C THR A 88 8.38 -5.62 9.23
N THR A 89 8.18 -5.75 10.56
CA THR A 89 6.86 -5.64 11.21
C THR A 89 6.78 -4.41 12.12
N VAL A 90 7.67 -3.43 11.92
CA VAL A 90 7.76 -2.23 12.74
C VAL A 90 6.85 -1.13 12.19
N ASN A 91 5.94 -0.61 13.03
CA ASN A 91 5.11 0.54 12.68
C ASN A 91 5.96 1.76 12.31
N ARG A 92 5.47 2.54 11.35
CA ARG A 92 6.21 3.71 10.86
C ARG A 92 5.39 4.99 11.02
N LEU A 93 5.89 5.91 11.81
CA LEU A 93 5.28 7.23 11.98
C LEU A 93 5.50 8.16 10.78
N ARG A 94 6.36 7.76 9.84
CA ARG A 94 6.71 8.47 8.59
C ARG A 94 6.76 7.53 7.40
N PRO A 95 6.56 8.02 6.18
CA PRO A 95 6.61 7.21 4.97
C PRO A 95 7.94 6.47 4.79
N VAL A 96 7.87 5.14 4.66
CA VAL A 96 9.01 4.27 4.28
C VAL A 96 8.86 3.78 2.85
N ALA A 97 9.97 3.43 2.22
CA ALA A 97 9.93 2.83 0.88
C ALA A 97 9.41 1.39 0.96
N VAL A 98 8.48 1.04 0.09
CA VAL A 98 8.13 -0.35 -0.17
C VAL A 98 9.33 -1.03 -0.83
N SER A 99 9.78 -2.15 -0.28
CA SER A 99 10.90 -2.94 -0.83
C SER A 99 10.52 -3.61 -2.16
N ASN A 100 11.51 -3.92 -2.98
CA ASN A 100 11.32 -4.90 -4.05
C ASN A 100 11.27 -6.34 -3.45
N MET A 101 10.96 -7.33 -4.28
CA MET A 101 10.81 -8.73 -3.85
C MET A 101 12.08 -9.29 -3.20
N SER A 102 13.27 -8.90 -3.66
CA SER A 102 14.56 -9.35 -3.14
C SER A 102 15.01 -8.61 -1.87
N GLY A 103 14.37 -7.48 -1.54
CA GLY A 103 14.77 -6.64 -0.41
C GLY A 103 16.02 -5.78 -0.64
N THR A 104 16.54 -5.74 -1.87
CA THR A 104 17.78 -5.01 -2.21
C THR A 104 17.55 -3.56 -2.64
N GLY A 105 16.29 -3.14 -2.75
CA GLY A 105 15.92 -1.78 -3.16
C GLY A 105 14.43 -1.54 -3.09
N ALA A 106 13.99 -0.38 -3.54
CA ALA A 106 12.57 -0.02 -3.57
C ALA A 106 11.82 -0.68 -4.74
N LEU A 107 10.54 -1.00 -4.52
CA LEU A 107 9.63 -1.42 -5.58
C LEU A 107 9.51 -0.31 -6.62
N GLN A 108 9.69 -0.67 -7.88
CA GLN A 108 9.65 0.23 -9.04
C GLN A 108 8.41 -0.03 -9.89
N GLU A 109 8.15 0.87 -10.83
CA GLU A 109 7.12 0.72 -11.87
C GLU A 109 5.71 0.56 -11.30
N VAL A 110 5.44 1.07 -10.09
CA VAL A 110 4.11 1.05 -9.51
C VAL A 110 3.21 2.02 -10.28
N ALA A 111 2.17 1.47 -10.88
CA ALA A 111 1.15 2.23 -11.62
C ALA A 111 -0.09 2.51 -10.77
N LYS A 112 -0.34 1.68 -9.74
CA LYS A 112 -1.45 1.85 -8.79
C LYS A 112 -1.11 1.17 -7.46
N VAL A 113 -1.59 1.73 -6.34
CA VAL A 113 -1.56 1.12 -5.02
C VAL A 113 -2.99 1.01 -4.47
N SER A 114 -3.27 -0.08 -3.77
CA SER A 114 -4.54 -0.32 -3.07
C SER A 114 -4.25 -0.92 -1.71
N ALA A 115 -4.59 -0.18 -0.66
CA ALA A 115 -4.49 -0.62 0.72
C ALA A 115 -5.82 -1.26 1.15
N GLY A 116 -5.75 -2.49 1.65
CA GLY A 116 -6.84 -3.20 2.30
C GLY A 116 -6.83 -2.93 3.80
N ARG A 117 -7.44 -3.84 4.59
CA ARG A 117 -7.42 -3.67 6.05
C ARG A 117 -6.03 -3.90 6.64
N TRP A 118 -5.38 -5.03 6.29
CA TRP A 118 -4.10 -5.46 6.82
C TRP A 118 -3.10 -5.89 5.73
N HIS A 119 -3.45 -5.70 4.46
CA HIS A 119 -2.62 -6.04 3.32
C HIS A 119 -2.61 -4.92 2.29
N THR A 120 -1.66 -4.94 1.41
CA THR A 120 -1.50 -3.96 0.34
C THR A 120 -1.27 -4.67 -0.97
N CYS A 121 -1.87 -4.17 -2.04
CA CYS A 121 -1.61 -4.62 -3.40
C CYS A 121 -1.18 -3.45 -4.29
N ALA A 122 -0.29 -3.71 -5.22
CA ALA A 122 0.12 -2.78 -6.25
C ALA A 122 -0.03 -3.40 -7.64
N ARG A 123 -0.53 -2.62 -8.60
CA ARG A 123 -0.40 -2.93 -10.02
C ARG A 123 0.86 -2.27 -10.57
N LEU A 124 1.66 -3.03 -11.28
CA LEU A 124 2.84 -2.53 -11.97
C LEU A 124 2.49 -2.07 -13.40
N THR A 125 3.35 -1.25 -14.00
CA THR A 125 3.18 -0.74 -15.37
C THR A 125 3.14 -1.85 -16.41
N ASN A 126 3.84 -2.98 -16.16
CA ASN A 126 3.84 -4.17 -17.02
C ASN A 126 2.56 -5.03 -16.88
N GLY A 127 1.55 -4.60 -16.13
CA GLY A 127 0.30 -5.32 -15.95
C GLY A 127 0.33 -6.48 -14.96
N GLN A 128 1.38 -6.63 -14.17
CA GLN A 128 1.45 -7.59 -13.07
C GLN A 128 0.92 -6.98 -11.77
N ALA A 129 0.44 -7.84 -10.86
CA ALA A 129 0.10 -7.46 -9.49
C ALA A 129 1.15 -7.98 -8.50
N ARG A 130 1.39 -7.20 -7.45
CA ARG A 130 2.19 -7.54 -6.28
C ARG A 130 1.37 -7.26 -5.04
N CYS A 131 1.32 -8.21 -4.09
CA CYS A 131 0.64 -8.01 -2.81
C CYS A 131 1.58 -8.34 -1.65
N TRP A 132 1.31 -7.78 -0.46
CA TRP A 132 2.10 -7.99 0.77
C TRP A 132 1.26 -7.63 2.00
N GLY A 133 1.68 -8.09 3.17
CA GLY A 133 0.98 -7.97 4.44
C GLY A 133 0.35 -9.27 4.86
N ASP A 134 -0.78 -9.18 5.53
CA ASP A 134 -1.59 -10.29 6.02
C ASP A 134 -2.06 -11.22 4.88
N ASN A 135 -1.98 -12.53 5.15
CA ASN A 135 -2.32 -13.58 4.18
C ASN A 135 -3.02 -14.79 4.81
N GLU A 136 -3.54 -14.70 6.03
CA GLU A 136 -4.18 -15.83 6.71
C GLU A 136 -5.35 -16.41 5.90
N ASP A 137 -6.07 -15.55 5.14
CA ASP A 137 -7.20 -15.93 4.27
C ASP A 137 -6.79 -16.11 2.80
N GLY A 138 -5.48 -16.03 2.46
CA GLY A 138 -4.98 -16.12 1.08
C GLY A 138 -5.13 -14.84 0.26
N GLN A 139 -5.41 -13.68 0.91
CA GLN A 139 -5.69 -12.39 0.27
C GLN A 139 -4.54 -11.80 -0.55
N LEU A 140 -3.33 -12.36 -0.46
CA LEU A 140 -2.20 -11.99 -1.31
C LEU A 140 -2.20 -12.72 -2.66
N GLY A 141 -2.91 -13.86 -2.76
CA GLY A 141 -3.04 -14.63 -3.99
C GLY A 141 -1.74 -15.24 -4.50
N ASP A 142 -0.76 -15.50 -3.62
CA ASP A 142 0.52 -16.11 -3.97
C ASP A 142 0.50 -17.64 -3.91
N GLY A 143 -0.66 -18.24 -3.62
CA GLY A 143 -0.85 -19.69 -3.48
C GLY A 143 -0.51 -20.22 -2.08
N THR A 144 -0.33 -19.34 -1.10
CA THR A 144 -0.06 -19.68 0.30
C THR A 144 -0.99 -18.90 1.23
N THR A 145 -0.92 -19.20 2.53
CA THR A 145 -1.56 -18.42 3.60
C THR A 145 -0.51 -17.83 4.55
N VAL A 146 0.70 -17.56 4.04
CA VAL A 146 1.82 -17.01 4.83
C VAL A 146 1.94 -15.52 4.58
N ASP A 147 1.96 -14.73 5.66
CA ASP A 147 2.18 -13.28 5.60
C ASP A 147 3.48 -12.92 4.87
N ARG A 148 3.44 -11.81 4.16
CA ARG A 148 4.60 -11.36 3.39
C ARG A 148 5.04 -9.96 3.81
N LEU A 149 6.23 -9.87 4.35
CA LEU A 149 6.83 -8.58 4.75
C LEU A 149 7.34 -7.76 3.55
N ARG A 150 7.34 -8.37 2.35
CA ARG A 150 7.73 -7.75 1.07
C ARG A 150 6.77 -8.15 -0.04
N PRO A 151 6.67 -7.35 -1.11
CA PRO A 151 5.84 -7.66 -2.26
C PRO A 151 6.13 -9.05 -2.85
N VAL A 152 5.08 -9.84 -3.04
CA VAL A 152 5.11 -11.12 -3.77
C VAL A 152 4.28 -11.04 -5.03
N ALA A 153 4.54 -11.91 -5.99
CA ALA A 153 3.72 -12.00 -7.20
C ALA A 153 2.37 -12.64 -6.88
N VAL A 154 1.29 -12.03 -7.35
CA VAL A 154 -0.02 -12.71 -7.40
C VAL A 154 0.05 -13.80 -8.47
N SER A 155 -0.34 -15.03 -8.12
CA SER A 155 -0.33 -16.17 -9.01
C SER A 155 -1.51 -16.13 -9.99
N ASN A 156 -1.35 -16.73 -11.17
CA ASN A 156 -2.49 -16.99 -12.05
C ASN A 156 -3.35 -18.16 -11.50
N ALA A 157 -4.50 -18.39 -12.11
CA ALA A 157 -5.46 -19.41 -11.65
C ALA A 157 -4.91 -20.86 -11.65
N THR A 158 -3.82 -21.12 -12.36
CA THR A 158 -3.15 -22.43 -12.41
C THR A 158 -1.96 -22.52 -11.45
N GLY A 159 -1.59 -21.43 -10.76
CA GLY A 159 -0.52 -21.39 -9.77
C GLY A 159 0.90 -21.35 -10.35
N GLY A 160 1.09 -21.53 -11.66
CA GLY A 160 2.43 -21.69 -12.26
C GLY A 160 3.15 -20.40 -12.61
N ASN A 161 2.43 -19.29 -12.78
CA ASN A 161 2.97 -18.00 -13.25
C ASN A 161 2.30 -16.81 -12.56
N ALA A 162 2.92 -15.65 -12.64
CA ALA A 162 2.32 -14.42 -12.16
C ALA A 162 1.07 -14.04 -12.98
N LEU A 163 0.03 -13.53 -12.31
CA LEU A 163 -1.16 -12.97 -12.94
C LEU A 163 -0.76 -11.81 -13.85
N GLN A 164 -1.20 -11.88 -15.10
CA GLN A 164 -0.87 -10.90 -16.14
C GLN A 164 -2.09 -10.08 -16.57
N ASN A 165 -1.83 -9.00 -17.30
CA ASN A 165 -2.86 -8.14 -17.88
C ASN A 165 -3.82 -7.53 -16.86
N VAL A 166 -3.36 -7.29 -15.64
CA VAL A 166 -4.11 -6.62 -14.60
C VAL A 166 -4.27 -5.14 -14.98
N ARG A 167 -5.53 -4.69 -15.09
CA ARG A 167 -5.88 -3.29 -15.35
C ARG A 167 -6.18 -2.52 -14.08
N LYS A 168 -6.84 -3.18 -13.11
CA LYS A 168 -7.14 -2.62 -11.78
C LYS A 168 -6.91 -3.68 -10.73
N VAL A 169 -6.52 -3.26 -9.54
CA VAL A 169 -6.49 -4.07 -8.32
C VAL A 169 -7.21 -3.30 -7.22
N SER A 170 -7.95 -4.01 -6.39
CA SER A 170 -8.67 -3.47 -5.24
C SER A 170 -8.52 -4.45 -4.09
N ALA A 171 -7.88 -4.00 -3.02
CA ALA A 171 -7.79 -4.74 -1.76
C ALA A 171 -9.00 -4.39 -0.90
N GLY A 172 -9.67 -5.42 -0.39
CA GLY A 172 -10.78 -5.33 0.55
C GLY A 172 -10.33 -5.53 1.98
N THR A 173 -11.25 -5.98 2.85
CA THR A 173 -10.93 -6.29 4.24
C THR A 173 -10.10 -7.58 4.33
N TRP A 174 -10.59 -8.68 3.75
CA TRP A 174 -10.03 -10.03 3.82
C TRP A 174 -9.86 -10.70 2.45
N HIS A 175 -9.94 -9.93 1.37
CA HIS A 175 -9.85 -10.43 0.00
C HIS A 175 -9.27 -9.38 -0.91
N THR A 176 -8.86 -9.78 -2.09
CA THR A 176 -8.41 -8.89 -3.16
C THR A 176 -9.12 -9.24 -4.47
N CYS A 177 -9.47 -8.25 -5.25
CA CYS A 177 -9.99 -8.44 -6.60
C CYS A 177 -9.13 -7.70 -7.64
N ALA A 178 -8.98 -8.30 -8.81
CA ALA A 178 -8.36 -7.69 -9.98
C ALA A 178 -9.31 -7.72 -11.18
N GLN A 179 -9.32 -6.63 -11.94
CA GLN A 179 -9.91 -6.58 -13.28
C GLN A 179 -8.79 -6.77 -14.31
N LEU A 180 -8.96 -7.71 -15.21
CA LEU A 180 -8.04 -7.94 -16.32
C LEU A 180 -8.39 -7.07 -17.54
N SER A 181 -7.45 -6.91 -18.46
CA SER A 181 -7.66 -6.16 -19.72
C SER A 181 -8.74 -6.78 -20.62
N SER A 182 -9.01 -8.08 -20.45
CA SER A 182 -10.12 -8.78 -21.10
C SER A 182 -11.51 -8.42 -20.56
N GLY A 183 -11.58 -7.63 -19.48
CA GLY A 183 -12.82 -7.34 -18.78
C GLY A 183 -13.18 -8.35 -17.67
N GLN A 184 -12.50 -9.49 -17.60
CA GLN A 184 -12.72 -10.50 -16.56
C GLN A 184 -12.28 -9.99 -15.18
N ALA A 185 -13.01 -10.41 -14.14
CA ALA A 185 -12.60 -10.24 -12.74
C ALA A 185 -11.98 -11.54 -12.20
N ARG A 186 -11.01 -11.38 -11.29
CA ARG A 186 -10.41 -12.42 -10.47
C ARG A 186 -10.38 -11.94 -9.05
N CYS A 187 -10.85 -12.75 -8.10
CA CYS A 187 -10.79 -12.44 -6.66
C CYS A 187 -10.17 -13.64 -5.93
N TRP A 188 -9.51 -13.34 -4.82
CA TRP A 188 -8.84 -14.31 -3.94
C TRP A 188 -8.80 -13.81 -2.51
#